data_a1837bf2b4be1805a72f1fd7034fe7cd
#
_entry.id   a1837bf2b4be1805a72f1fd7034fe7cd
#
_cell.length_a   1.000
_cell.length_b   1.000
_cell.length_c   1.000
_cell.angle_alpha   90.00
_cell.angle_beta   90.00
_cell.angle_gamma   90.00
#
_symmetry.space_group_name_H-M   'P 1'
#
loop_
_entity.id
_entity.type
_entity.pdbx_description
1 polymer ?
#
loop_
_entity_poly.entity_id
_entity_poly.type
_entity_poly.pdbx_seq_one_letter_code
_entity_poly.pdbx_strand_id
1 'polypeptide(L)'
;ADIALAPGSIKMEPAISKRGVVWTDYRKGTNDPDIQMFDFEILADISITSGPFNHTNPSISEDNVVWTDNRDGNFNVYLFNITTEKETQITEESFDHSSPDISNKNVIWTDMSLGNLQIFLYNLSTKETKQVTTDQSDHRYGMIDGNNIIWIDARSGGEQIYLYDLTTGQEKQITAAQSLKLSPVIHKDRIVWVDSRSGEDKWDLYLYNLTTGEETAICTDPARQAQPWIWGDTVVWADGRHENWDIYAYDLATNTERAVVTDTANQGNPVVHGNYLAWLDVRQGNSDIYLFDLRKGVEVPVATLPSQQTPNDGKGDPYQIKPYHSGKIISDNKIVWMDNSDGYSQIKMRYINSDPLLLLEADYPSTNGSLLVWSDNRRGNWNIYGFDFFTRSEKPITKGDYDQLYPKASGDIVVYSDYRSGDSDIYMTNIATGVESPVATGKRDQMWPSISGDLVVWQDNSSGNWDIYMKELSTDKTTPIYKGSGQQMYPAISGDLVVWQDSRNGDFD
;
A
#
# COMPACT_ATOMS: atom_id res chain seq x y z
N ALA A 1 10.60 9.00 -5.39
CA ALA A 1 10.48 9.49 -4.01
C ALA A 1 9.63 8.54 -3.22
N ASP A 2 10.04 8.28 -2.00
CA ASP A 2 9.26 7.51 -1.06
C ASP A 2 8.09 8.39 -0.61
N ILE A 3 6.87 7.88 -0.73
CA ILE A 3 5.70 8.58 -0.20
C ILE A 3 5.50 8.08 1.22
N ALA A 4 5.67 8.96 2.23
CA ALA A 4 5.29 8.64 3.58
C ALA A 4 3.76 8.75 3.70
N LEU A 5 3.11 7.63 3.98
CA LEU A 5 1.68 7.59 4.24
C LEU A 5 1.48 7.85 5.73
N ALA A 6 0.83 8.96 6.07
CA ALA A 6 0.49 9.37 7.44
C ALA A 6 1.65 9.25 8.46
N PRO A 7 2.61 10.18 8.49
CA PRO A 7 3.73 10.15 9.44
C PRO A 7 3.28 10.36 10.89
N GLY A 8 4.04 9.83 11.86
CA GLY A 8 3.98 10.21 13.27
C GLY A 8 3.21 9.28 14.21
N SER A 9 2.81 8.07 13.80
CA SER A 9 2.18 7.07 14.69
C SER A 9 2.68 5.66 14.43
N ILE A 10 2.44 4.73 15.36
CA ILE A 10 2.68 3.30 15.13
C ILE A 10 1.63 2.81 14.13
N LYS A 11 2.08 2.12 13.08
CA LYS A 11 1.24 1.50 12.06
C LYS A 11 1.60 0.04 11.93
N MET A 12 0.59 -0.81 11.76
CA MET A 12 0.77 -2.26 11.71
C MET A 12 -0.15 -2.87 10.64
N GLU A 13 0.11 -4.13 10.31
CA GLU A 13 -0.76 -4.97 9.49
C GLU A 13 -1.14 -4.35 8.13
N PRO A 14 -0.15 -3.88 7.33
CA PRO A 14 -0.48 -3.33 6.01
C PRO A 14 -0.99 -4.42 5.08
N ALA A 15 -2.06 -4.11 4.35
CA ALA A 15 -2.56 -4.93 3.25
C ALA A 15 -2.72 -4.08 2.00
N ILE A 16 -2.56 -4.67 0.81
CA ILE A 16 -2.57 -3.94 -0.46
C ILE A 16 -3.40 -4.64 -1.52
N SER A 17 -4.13 -3.83 -2.30
CA SER A 17 -4.77 -4.22 -3.55
C SER A 17 -4.37 -3.25 -4.67
N LYS A 18 -4.93 -3.43 -5.85
CA LYS A 18 -4.80 -2.43 -6.94
C LYS A 18 -5.40 -1.07 -6.56
N ARG A 19 -6.39 -1.04 -5.65
CA ARG A 19 -7.09 0.18 -5.24
C ARG A 19 -6.27 1.02 -4.27
N GLY A 20 -5.59 0.40 -3.31
CA GLY A 20 -4.84 1.14 -2.30
C GLY A 20 -4.17 0.26 -1.27
N VAL A 21 -3.63 0.90 -0.25
CA VAL A 21 -3.04 0.29 0.93
C VAL A 21 -3.89 0.60 2.14
N VAL A 22 -4.21 -0.40 2.94
CA VAL A 22 -4.87 -0.26 4.24
C VAL A 22 -3.91 -0.66 5.35
N TRP A 23 -4.08 -0.10 6.54
CA TRP A 23 -3.27 -0.44 7.73
C TRP A 23 -4.01 -0.14 9.02
N THR A 24 -3.58 -0.79 10.10
CA THR A 24 -3.97 -0.43 11.46
C THR A 24 -3.12 0.73 11.94
N ASP A 25 -3.73 1.83 12.38
CA ASP A 25 -3.08 3.07 12.79
C ASP A 25 -3.31 3.36 14.28
N TYR A 26 -2.24 3.41 15.06
CA TYR A 26 -2.27 3.63 16.50
C TYR A 26 -2.04 5.10 16.91
N ARG A 27 -2.30 6.06 16.03
CA ARG A 27 -2.10 7.51 16.34
C ARG A 27 -2.88 8.01 17.55
N LYS A 28 -4.00 7.38 17.90
CA LYS A 28 -4.81 7.69 19.07
C LYS A 28 -4.39 6.95 20.34
N GLY A 29 -3.47 6.01 20.25
CA GLY A 29 -3.00 5.16 21.33
C GLY A 29 -3.20 3.67 21.08
N THR A 30 -2.66 2.82 21.95
CA THR A 30 -2.67 1.36 21.79
C THR A 30 -4.05 0.71 22.00
N ASN A 31 -5.00 1.45 22.59
CA ASN A 31 -6.34 0.93 22.91
C ASN A 31 -7.43 1.47 21.97
N ASP A 32 -7.06 2.20 20.93
CA ASP A 32 -7.99 2.87 20.02
C ASP A 32 -7.38 3.01 18.61
N PRO A 33 -6.94 1.87 18.01
CA PRO A 33 -6.45 1.90 16.64
C PRO A 33 -7.59 2.02 15.63
N ASP A 34 -7.33 2.75 14.55
CA ASP A 34 -8.22 2.88 13.41
C ASP A 34 -7.64 2.22 12.16
N ILE A 35 -8.51 1.84 11.23
CA ILE A 35 -8.11 1.46 9.88
C ILE A 35 -8.02 2.71 9.02
N GLN A 36 -6.84 2.92 8.47
CA GLN A 36 -6.56 3.98 7.51
C GLN A 36 -6.24 3.36 6.15
N MET A 37 -6.44 4.14 5.11
CA MET A 37 -6.14 3.74 3.74
C MET A 37 -5.46 4.89 3.00
N PHE A 38 -4.47 4.57 2.18
CA PHE A 38 -4.03 5.44 1.09
C PHE A 38 -4.63 4.93 -0.21
N ASP A 39 -5.50 5.72 -0.80
CA ASP A 39 -6.19 5.39 -2.05
C ASP A 39 -5.33 5.79 -3.25
N PHE A 40 -5.04 4.83 -4.13
CA PHE A 40 -4.19 5.05 -5.30
C PHE A 40 -4.89 5.79 -6.45
N GLU A 41 -6.21 5.87 -6.46
CA GLU A 41 -6.96 6.59 -7.49
C GLU A 41 -6.99 8.09 -7.21
N ILE A 42 -7.21 8.46 -5.95
CA ILE A 42 -7.27 9.87 -5.55
C ILE A 42 -5.97 10.39 -4.95
N LEU A 43 -4.99 9.50 -4.71
CA LEU A 43 -3.68 9.78 -4.12
C LEU A 43 -3.78 10.51 -2.76
N ALA A 44 -4.67 10.06 -1.91
CA ALA A 44 -4.93 10.66 -0.61
C ALA A 44 -5.16 9.59 0.46
N ASP A 45 -4.85 9.99 1.71
CA ASP A 45 -5.21 9.21 2.88
C ASP A 45 -6.71 9.38 3.16
N ILE A 46 -7.39 8.26 3.38
CA ILE A 46 -8.77 8.22 3.83
C ILE A 46 -8.88 7.40 5.11
N SER A 47 -9.74 7.83 6.02
CA SER A 47 -10.06 7.08 7.23
C SER A 47 -11.17 6.09 6.91
N ILE A 48 -10.89 4.80 7.04
CA ILE A 48 -11.90 3.74 6.86
C ILE A 48 -12.74 3.65 8.12
N THR A 49 -12.09 3.73 9.30
CA THR A 49 -12.77 3.69 10.59
C THR A 49 -12.46 4.92 11.43
N SER A 50 -13.31 5.17 12.41
CA SER A 50 -13.12 6.19 13.44
C SER A 50 -13.97 5.86 14.67
N GLY A 51 -13.50 6.25 15.86
CA GLY A 51 -14.24 6.02 17.09
C GLY A 51 -13.35 5.53 18.22
N PRO A 52 -13.89 5.27 19.41
CA PRO A 52 -13.14 4.85 20.58
C PRO A 52 -13.10 3.32 20.71
N PHE A 53 -12.84 2.60 19.61
CA PHE A 53 -12.84 1.15 19.55
C PHE A 53 -11.59 0.62 18.86
N ASN A 54 -11.29 -0.66 19.06
CA ASN A 54 -10.16 -1.31 18.40
C ASN A 54 -10.58 -1.81 17.01
N HIS A 55 -9.97 -1.23 15.97
CA HIS A 55 -10.10 -1.64 14.59
C HIS A 55 -8.75 -2.19 14.13
N THR A 56 -8.66 -3.49 13.86
CA THR A 56 -7.39 -4.17 13.58
C THR A 56 -7.51 -5.24 12.49
N ASN A 57 -6.37 -5.76 12.04
CA ASN A 57 -6.27 -6.83 11.04
C ASN A 57 -7.00 -6.52 9.73
N PRO A 58 -6.71 -5.40 9.06
CA PRO A 58 -7.34 -5.11 7.78
C PRO A 58 -6.85 -6.03 6.67
N SER A 59 -7.76 -6.41 5.78
CA SER A 59 -7.45 -6.98 4.46
C SER A 59 -8.25 -6.26 3.39
N ILE A 60 -7.73 -6.20 2.17
CA ILE A 60 -8.35 -5.48 1.05
C ILE A 60 -8.32 -6.28 -0.25
N SER A 61 -9.46 -6.30 -0.94
CA SER A 61 -9.55 -6.83 -2.29
C SER A 61 -10.45 -5.93 -3.12
N GLU A 62 -9.93 -5.44 -4.25
CA GLU A 62 -10.63 -4.47 -5.09
C GLU A 62 -11.02 -3.23 -4.25
N ASP A 63 -12.31 -2.88 -4.21
CA ASP A 63 -12.88 -1.76 -3.45
C ASP A 63 -13.38 -2.15 -2.05
N ASN A 64 -13.12 -3.37 -1.60
CA ASN A 64 -13.63 -3.86 -0.32
C ASN A 64 -12.50 -4.00 0.70
N VAL A 65 -12.67 -3.36 1.85
CA VAL A 65 -11.81 -3.47 3.03
C VAL A 65 -12.55 -4.24 4.10
N VAL A 66 -11.93 -5.24 4.70
CA VAL A 66 -12.46 -5.97 5.85
C VAL A 66 -11.50 -5.79 7.04
N TRP A 67 -12.04 -5.79 8.26
CA TRP A 67 -11.25 -5.66 9.51
C TRP A 67 -11.98 -6.29 10.68
N THR A 68 -11.31 -6.43 11.81
CA THR A 68 -11.92 -6.76 13.10
C THR A 68 -12.16 -5.51 13.93
N ASP A 69 -13.31 -5.46 14.62
CA ASP A 69 -13.81 -4.31 15.34
C ASP A 69 -14.51 -4.74 16.64
N ASN A 70 -14.19 -4.13 17.77
CA ASN A 70 -14.75 -4.51 19.08
C ASN A 70 -15.82 -3.54 19.61
N ARG A 71 -16.43 -2.73 18.76
CA ARG A 71 -17.46 -1.73 19.15
C ARG A 71 -18.67 -2.32 19.88
N ASP A 72 -18.98 -3.57 19.64
CA ASP A 72 -20.09 -4.31 20.26
C ASP A 72 -19.67 -5.14 21.49
N GLY A 73 -18.43 -4.94 21.99
CA GLY A 73 -17.90 -5.59 23.19
C GLY A 73 -17.06 -6.85 22.94
N ASN A 74 -17.13 -7.41 21.75
CA ASN A 74 -16.29 -8.49 21.22
C ASN A 74 -15.85 -8.13 19.80
N PHE A 75 -14.80 -8.78 19.29
CA PHE A 75 -14.32 -8.54 17.94
C PHE A 75 -15.24 -9.16 16.90
N ASN A 76 -15.83 -8.32 16.06
CA ASN A 76 -16.63 -8.70 14.90
C ASN A 76 -15.92 -8.32 13.60
N VAL A 77 -16.29 -8.99 12.50
CA VAL A 77 -15.80 -8.67 11.16
C VAL A 77 -16.70 -7.63 10.52
N TYR A 78 -16.11 -6.55 10.09
CA TYR A 78 -16.75 -5.47 9.35
C TYR A 78 -16.18 -5.37 7.93
N LEU A 79 -16.95 -4.78 7.04
CA LEU A 79 -16.58 -4.50 5.65
C LEU A 79 -16.94 -3.06 5.32
N PHE A 80 -16.05 -2.38 4.64
CA PHE A 80 -16.29 -1.09 4.01
C PHE A 80 -16.06 -1.18 2.50
N ASN A 81 -17.01 -0.74 1.71
CA ASN A 81 -16.81 -0.62 0.27
C ASN A 81 -16.48 0.82 -0.09
N ILE A 82 -15.29 1.03 -0.63
CA ILE A 82 -14.70 2.35 -0.91
C ILE A 82 -15.55 3.14 -1.91
N THR A 83 -16.02 2.49 -2.97
CA THR A 83 -16.79 3.15 -4.05
C THR A 83 -18.17 3.61 -3.59
N THR A 84 -18.83 2.80 -2.75
CA THR A 84 -20.19 3.11 -2.28
C THR A 84 -20.21 3.80 -0.92
N GLU A 85 -19.06 3.94 -0.28
CA GLU A 85 -18.88 4.46 1.09
C GLU A 85 -19.78 3.78 2.13
N LYS A 86 -20.07 2.49 1.90
CA LYS A 86 -20.97 1.73 2.75
C LYS A 86 -20.20 0.78 3.66
N GLU A 87 -20.42 0.95 4.97
CA GLU A 87 -20.01 -0.02 5.98
C GLU A 87 -21.10 -1.09 6.13
N THR A 88 -20.68 -2.33 6.39
CA THR A 88 -21.54 -3.47 6.63
C THR A 88 -20.91 -4.35 7.70
N GLN A 89 -21.63 -4.65 8.75
CA GLN A 89 -21.23 -5.67 9.73
C GLN A 89 -21.45 -7.06 9.11
N ILE A 90 -20.42 -7.89 9.13
CA ILE A 90 -20.45 -9.25 8.55
C ILE A 90 -20.85 -10.27 9.64
N THR A 91 -20.34 -10.10 10.86
CA THR A 91 -20.65 -10.98 12.01
C THR A 91 -21.31 -10.18 13.11
N GLU A 92 -22.29 -10.79 13.80
CA GLU A 92 -23.09 -10.17 14.87
C GLU A 92 -23.11 -11.02 16.15
N GLU A 93 -22.34 -12.11 16.19
CA GLU A 93 -22.32 -13.03 17.31
C GLU A 93 -21.55 -12.48 18.51
N SER A 94 -21.81 -13.04 19.69
CA SER A 94 -21.19 -12.61 20.96
C SER A 94 -19.81 -13.21 21.24
N PHE A 95 -19.11 -13.69 20.21
CA PHE A 95 -17.79 -14.29 20.27
C PHE A 95 -16.79 -13.46 19.48
N ASP A 96 -15.50 -13.62 19.80
CA ASP A 96 -14.45 -12.96 19.04
C ASP A 96 -14.21 -13.64 17.70
N HIS A 97 -14.11 -12.80 16.66
CA HIS A 97 -13.73 -13.16 15.30
C HIS A 97 -12.37 -12.54 15.00
N SER A 98 -11.50 -13.24 14.32
CA SER A 98 -10.14 -12.78 14.06
C SER A 98 -9.65 -13.09 12.66
N SER A 99 -8.57 -12.41 12.27
CA SER A 99 -7.83 -12.65 11.01
C SER A 99 -8.74 -12.72 9.79
N PRO A 100 -9.57 -11.70 9.52
CA PRO A 100 -10.35 -11.67 8.31
C PRO A 100 -9.42 -11.56 7.10
N ASP A 101 -9.76 -12.28 6.03
CA ASP A 101 -9.10 -12.16 4.73
C ASP A 101 -10.13 -12.12 3.62
N ILE A 102 -9.83 -11.45 2.52
CA ILE A 102 -10.76 -11.24 1.41
C ILE A 102 -10.09 -11.48 0.06
N SER A 103 -10.77 -12.25 -0.78
CA SER A 103 -10.43 -12.35 -2.20
C SER A 103 -11.69 -12.23 -3.05
N ASN A 104 -11.72 -11.21 -3.91
CA ASN A 104 -12.87 -10.87 -4.74
C ASN A 104 -14.15 -10.64 -3.93
N LYS A 105 -15.06 -11.62 -3.93
CA LYS A 105 -16.38 -11.53 -3.26
C LYS A 105 -16.47 -12.39 -2.00
N ASN A 106 -15.41 -13.04 -1.63
CA ASN A 106 -15.36 -14.00 -0.55
C ASN A 106 -14.56 -13.44 0.61
N VAL A 107 -15.18 -13.32 1.77
CA VAL A 107 -14.56 -12.95 3.04
C VAL A 107 -14.47 -14.19 3.91
N ILE A 108 -13.31 -14.48 4.44
CA ILE A 108 -13.11 -15.52 5.45
C ILE A 108 -12.69 -14.90 6.78
N TRP A 109 -12.90 -15.61 7.86
CA TRP A 109 -12.40 -15.26 9.19
C TRP A 109 -12.24 -16.50 10.05
N THR A 110 -11.53 -16.35 11.15
CA THR A 110 -11.41 -17.35 12.19
C THR A 110 -12.37 -17.01 13.33
N ASP A 111 -13.15 -17.98 13.75
CA ASP A 111 -14.24 -17.89 14.72
C ASP A 111 -14.00 -18.84 15.90
N MET A 112 -14.26 -18.39 17.14
CA MET A 112 -14.09 -19.16 18.37
C MET A 112 -15.42 -19.59 19.00
N SER A 113 -16.57 -19.42 18.35
CA SER A 113 -17.91 -19.65 18.89
C SER A 113 -18.15 -21.08 19.35
N LEU A 114 -17.47 -22.05 18.79
CA LEU A 114 -17.59 -23.46 19.10
C LEU A 114 -16.58 -23.99 20.12
N GLY A 115 -15.77 -23.09 20.73
CA GLY A 115 -14.74 -23.41 21.70
C GLY A 115 -13.40 -23.83 21.14
N ASN A 116 -13.28 -23.85 19.81
CA ASN A 116 -12.08 -24.06 19.02
C ASN A 116 -12.10 -23.13 17.80
N LEU A 117 -10.95 -22.91 17.20
CA LEU A 117 -10.81 -22.03 16.04
C LEU A 117 -11.42 -22.68 14.80
N GLN A 118 -12.43 -22.05 14.20
CA GLN A 118 -13.09 -22.49 12.99
C GLN A 118 -13.00 -21.43 11.89
N ILE A 119 -13.00 -21.84 10.63
CA ILE A 119 -13.01 -20.95 9.49
C ILE A 119 -14.42 -20.83 8.95
N PHE A 120 -14.87 -19.60 8.82
CA PHE A 120 -16.13 -19.22 8.20
C PHE A 120 -15.88 -18.43 6.93
N LEU A 121 -16.86 -18.46 6.04
CA LEU A 121 -16.89 -17.76 4.75
C LEU A 121 -18.18 -16.97 4.64
N TYR A 122 -18.08 -15.72 4.21
CA TYR A 122 -19.21 -14.90 3.78
C TYR A 122 -19.05 -14.51 2.32
N ASN A 123 -20.10 -14.68 1.52
CA ASN A 123 -20.08 -14.27 0.13
C ASN A 123 -20.83 -12.96 -0.05
N LEU A 124 -20.13 -11.92 -0.52
CA LEU A 124 -20.66 -10.56 -0.69
C LEU A 124 -21.82 -10.47 -1.71
N SER A 125 -21.91 -11.41 -2.66
CA SER A 125 -22.96 -11.40 -3.68
C SER A 125 -24.24 -12.08 -3.20
N THR A 126 -24.12 -13.24 -2.55
CA THR A 126 -25.28 -14.00 -2.04
C THR A 126 -25.71 -13.57 -0.65
N LYS A 127 -24.80 -12.92 0.10
CA LYS A 127 -24.95 -12.53 1.52
C LYS A 127 -25.15 -13.75 2.44
N GLU A 128 -24.61 -14.87 2.07
CA GLU A 128 -24.69 -16.11 2.82
C GLU A 128 -23.40 -16.35 3.58
N THR A 129 -23.54 -16.71 4.87
CA THR A 129 -22.45 -17.20 5.70
C THR A 129 -22.43 -18.71 5.66
N LYS A 130 -21.24 -19.30 5.54
CA LYS A 130 -21.02 -20.74 5.57
C LYS A 130 -19.86 -21.05 6.49
N GLN A 131 -20.05 -22.03 7.37
CA GLN A 131 -18.94 -22.64 8.07
C GLN A 131 -18.14 -23.52 7.10
N VAL A 132 -16.85 -23.24 6.97
CA VAL A 132 -15.94 -24.00 6.08
C VAL A 132 -15.42 -25.24 6.77
N THR A 133 -14.99 -25.09 8.04
CA THR A 133 -14.45 -26.19 8.85
C THR A 133 -15.46 -26.59 9.93
N THR A 134 -15.64 -27.89 10.18
CA THR A 134 -16.74 -28.39 11.03
C THR A 134 -16.33 -29.41 12.09
N ASP A 135 -15.06 -29.81 12.14
CA ASP A 135 -14.58 -30.71 13.18
C ASP A 135 -14.18 -29.96 14.46
N GLN A 136 -13.70 -30.69 15.48
CA GLN A 136 -13.38 -30.14 16.79
C GLN A 136 -11.93 -29.70 16.95
N SER A 137 -11.16 -29.61 15.86
CA SER A 137 -9.78 -29.14 15.87
C SER A 137 -9.70 -27.61 15.73
N ASP A 138 -8.55 -27.06 16.10
CA ASP A 138 -8.23 -25.67 15.77
C ASP A 138 -7.78 -25.55 14.30
N HIS A 139 -8.37 -24.59 13.61
CA HIS A 139 -8.04 -24.24 12.24
C HIS A 139 -7.39 -22.86 12.24
N ARG A 140 -6.10 -22.80 11.89
CA ARG A 140 -5.27 -21.59 12.03
C ARG A 140 -4.73 -21.15 10.70
N TYR A 141 -4.40 -19.87 10.61
CA TYR A 141 -3.75 -19.29 9.45
C TYR A 141 -4.56 -19.47 8.16
N GLY A 142 -5.87 -19.22 8.27
CA GLY A 142 -6.76 -19.21 7.12
C GLY A 142 -6.30 -18.15 6.10
N MET A 143 -6.15 -18.53 4.84
CA MET A 143 -5.81 -17.66 3.73
C MET A 143 -6.66 -18.00 2.51
N ILE A 144 -7.10 -16.98 1.77
CA ILE A 144 -7.90 -17.15 0.56
C ILE A 144 -7.21 -16.54 -0.67
N ASP A 145 -7.13 -17.30 -1.76
CA ASP A 145 -6.81 -16.77 -3.09
C ASP A 145 -7.77 -17.34 -4.14
N GLY A 146 -8.52 -16.45 -4.79
CA GLY A 146 -9.56 -16.84 -5.73
C GLY A 146 -10.66 -17.67 -5.09
N ASN A 147 -10.75 -18.94 -5.48
CA ASN A 147 -11.72 -19.90 -4.99
C ASN A 147 -11.14 -20.92 -4.00
N ASN A 148 -9.89 -20.75 -3.59
CA ASN A 148 -9.20 -21.67 -2.72
C ASN A 148 -8.97 -21.07 -1.33
N ILE A 149 -9.39 -21.78 -0.31
CA ILE A 149 -9.14 -21.45 1.11
C ILE A 149 -8.19 -22.51 1.65
N ILE A 150 -7.09 -22.10 2.25
CA ILE A 150 -6.14 -23.01 2.93
C ILE A 150 -6.07 -22.67 4.42
N TRP A 151 -5.69 -23.66 5.24
CA TRP A 151 -5.45 -23.48 6.68
C TRP A 151 -4.53 -24.58 7.22
N ILE A 152 -4.02 -24.35 8.43
CA ILE A 152 -3.35 -25.38 9.23
C ILE A 152 -4.36 -25.99 10.20
N ASP A 153 -4.34 -27.32 10.28
CA ASP A 153 -5.28 -28.14 11.03
C ASP A 153 -4.57 -29.27 11.79
N ALA A 154 -4.94 -29.48 13.03
CA ALA A 154 -4.33 -30.50 13.90
C ALA A 154 -5.17 -31.79 14.03
N ARG A 155 -6.29 -31.96 13.32
CA ARG A 155 -7.21 -33.11 13.44
C ARG A 155 -6.55 -34.48 13.17
N SER A 156 -5.49 -34.53 12.41
CA SER A 156 -4.78 -35.76 12.05
C SER A 156 -3.66 -36.16 13.01
N GLY A 157 -3.59 -35.52 14.21
CA GLY A 157 -2.56 -35.80 15.21
C GLY A 157 -1.23 -35.06 15.00
N GLY A 158 -1.21 -34.09 14.09
CA GLY A 158 -0.13 -33.15 13.80
C GLY A 158 -0.65 -32.04 12.89
N GLU A 159 0.03 -30.90 12.85
CA GLU A 159 -0.38 -29.79 12.00
C GLU A 159 -0.25 -30.15 10.52
N GLN A 160 -1.37 -30.10 9.80
CA GLN A 160 -1.47 -30.41 8.38
C GLN A 160 -2.12 -29.24 7.63
N ILE A 161 -1.78 -29.09 6.35
CA ILE A 161 -2.42 -28.12 5.49
C ILE A 161 -3.63 -28.76 4.83
N TYR A 162 -4.76 -28.09 4.95
CA TYR A 162 -6.01 -28.44 4.28
C TYR A 162 -6.40 -27.32 3.31
N LEU A 163 -7.18 -27.70 2.32
CA LEU A 163 -7.73 -26.81 1.31
C LEU A 163 -9.23 -27.03 1.19
N TYR A 164 -9.98 -25.96 1.06
CA TYR A 164 -11.37 -26.00 0.64
C TYR A 164 -11.52 -25.27 -0.70
N ASP A 165 -12.03 -25.96 -1.71
CA ASP A 165 -12.30 -25.41 -3.03
C ASP A 165 -13.75 -24.93 -3.10
N LEU A 166 -13.97 -23.64 -3.21
CA LEU A 166 -15.28 -22.99 -3.29
C LEU A 166 -16.06 -23.38 -4.55
N THR A 167 -15.38 -23.78 -5.62
CA THR A 167 -16.00 -24.18 -6.89
C THR A 167 -16.67 -25.54 -6.77
N THR A 168 -15.98 -26.49 -6.14
CA THR A 168 -16.46 -27.86 -5.98
C THR A 168 -17.16 -28.12 -4.67
N GLY A 169 -16.94 -27.27 -3.67
CA GLY A 169 -17.39 -27.47 -2.31
C GLY A 169 -16.70 -28.63 -1.58
N GLN A 170 -15.51 -29.02 -2.04
CA GLN A 170 -14.76 -30.15 -1.50
C GLN A 170 -13.62 -29.67 -0.60
N GLU A 171 -13.49 -30.32 0.54
CA GLU A 171 -12.32 -30.24 1.40
C GLU A 171 -11.31 -31.31 1.01
N LYS A 172 -10.02 -30.98 1.05
CA LYS A 172 -8.93 -31.86 0.76
C LYS A 172 -7.76 -31.64 1.71
N GLN A 173 -7.26 -32.72 2.32
CA GLN A 173 -5.99 -32.71 3.00
C GLN A 173 -4.86 -32.59 1.97
N ILE A 174 -3.99 -31.62 2.12
CA ILE A 174 -2.86 -31.36 1.20
C ILE A 174 -1.62 -32.08 1.69
N THR A 175 -1.33 -32.04 2.99
CA THR A 175 -0.13 -32.64 3.57
C THR A 175 -0.50 -33.80 4.50
N ALA A 176 0.38 -34.82 4.58
CA ALA A 176 0.16 -36.01 5.43
C ALA A 176 1.38 -36.39 6.29
N ALA A 177 2.55 -35.77 6.07
CA ALA A 177 3.74 -36.05 6.87
C ALA A 177 3.56 -35.58 8.31
N GLN A 178 3.94 -36.44 9.27
CA GLN A 178 3.87 -36.14 10.70
C GLN A 178 5.03 -35.21 11.11
N SER A 179 4.93 -33.97 10.72
CA SER A 179 5.92 -32.91 10.97
C SER A 179 5.20 -31.57 11.12
N LEU A 180 5.87 -30.58 11.67
CA LEU A 180 5.34 -29.23 11.79
C LEU A 180 5.29 -28.56 10.42
N LYS A 181 4.16 -27.92 10.09
CA LYS A 181 3.97 -27.08 8.91
C LYS A 181 3.81 -25.63 9.36
N LEU A 182 4.55 -24.75 8.70
CA LEU A 182 4.56 -23.31 9.03
C LEU A 182 4.37 -22.47 7.78
N SER A 183 3.79 -21.30 7.98
CA SER A 183 3.67 -20.24 6.98
C SER A 183 3.17 -20.73 5.61
N PRO A 184 2.05 -21.45 5.54
CA PRO A 184 1.50 -21.84 4.25
C PRO A 184 1.04 -20.60 3.49
N VAL A 185 1.37 -20.55 2.20
CA VAL A 185 0.93 -19.49 1.28
C VAL A 185 0.35 -20.10 0.03
N ILE A 186 -0.67 -19.47 -0.54
CA ILE A 186 -1.31 -19.93 -1.76
C ILE A 186 -1.29 -18.84 -2.83
N HIS A 187 -1.00 -19.23 -4.07
CA HIS A 187 -1.24 -18.42 -5.25
C HIS A 187 -1.74 -19.30 -6.38
N LYS A 188 -2.97 -19.05 -6.82
CA LYS A 188 -3.68 -19.86 -7.85
C LYS A 188 -3.75 -21.34 -7.48
N ASP A 189 -3.03 -22.18 -8.22
CA ASP A 189 -3.02 -23.64 -8.08
C ASP A 189 -1.81 -24.18 -7.30
N ARG A 190 -1.09 -23.32 -6.57
CA ARG A 190 0.15 -23.69 -5.88
C ARG A 190 0.12 -23.27 -4.42
N ILE A 191 0.45 -24.22 -3.56
CA ILE A 191 0.61 -24.00 -2.11
C ILE A 191 2.07 -24.25 -1.77
N VAL A 192 2.71 -23.32 -1.05
CA VAL A 192 4.09 -23.45 -0.55
C VAL A 192 4.07 -23.33 0.96
N TRP A 193 4.90 -24.13 1.64
CA TRP A 193 5.01 -24.10 3.10
C TRP A 193 6.41 -24.50 3.57
N VAL A 194 6.68 -24.23 4.83
CA VAL A 194 7.83 -24.74 5.57
C VAL A 194 7.45 -26.02 6.28
N ASP A 195 8.31 -27.03 6.22
CA ASP A 195 8.09 -28.37 6.78
C ASP A 195 9.31 -28.86 7.58
N SER A 196 9.09 -29.34 8.80
CA SER A 196 10.14 -29.86 9.67
C SER A 196 10.37 -31.36 9.54
N ARG A 197 9.92 -32.02 8.46
CA ARG A 197 10.01 -33.49 8.29
C ARG A 197 11.42 -34.04 8.28
N SER A 198 12.41 -33.23 7.95
CA SER A 198 13.83 -33.60 7.96
C SER A 198 14.49 -33.49 9.34
N GLY A 199 13.77 -33.02 10.36
CA GLY A 199 14.22 -32.88 11.75
C GLY A 199 13.72 -31.60 12.40
N GLU A 200 13.65 -31.52 13.75
CA GLU A 200 13.07 -30.38 14.46
C GLU A 200 13.79 -29.05 14.19
N ASP A 201 15.09 -29.10 13.91
CA ASP A 201 15.91 -27.92 13.56
C ASP A 201 16.12 -27.74 12.07
N LYS A 202 15.50 -28.56 11.23
CA LYS A 202 15.60 -28.49 9.76
C LYS A 202 14.24 -28.15 9.18
N TRP A 203 14.18 -27.01 8.59
CA TRP A 203 12.97 -26.45 8.03
C TRP A 203 13.15 -26.29 6.54
N ASP A 204 12.53 -27.21 5.81
CA ASP A 204 12.61 -27.31 4.35
C ASP A 204 11.39 -26.67 3.69
N LEU A 205 11.51 -26.32 2.42
CA LEU A 205 10.40 -25.80 1.62
C LEU A 205 9.82 -26.86 0.72
N TYR A 206 8.51 -26.98 0.75
CA TYR A 206 7.72 -27.84 -0.13
C TYR A 206 6.66 -27.05 -0.88
N LEU A 207 6.29 -27.53 -2.04
CA LEU A 207 5.22 -27.04 -2.88
C LEU A 207 4.25 -28.17 -3.20
N TYR A 208 2.96 -27.88 -3.14
CA TYR A 208 1.92 -28.74 -3.69
C TYR A 208 1.24 -28.06 -4.87
N ASN A 209 1.16 -28.76 -5.99
CA ASN A 209 0.45 -28.29 -7.19
C ASN A 209 -0.97 -28.89 -7.20
N LEU A 210 -1.99 -28.03 -7.10
CA LEU A 210 -3.39 -28.43 -7.07
C LEU A 210 -3.86 -29.06 -8.39
N THR A 211 -3.26 -28.64 -9.52
CA THR A 211 -3.61 -29.14 -10.86
C THR A 211 -3.08 -30.56 -11.08
N THR A 212 -1.82 -30.84 -10.71
CA THR A 212 -1.20 -32.17 -10.90
C THR A 212 -1.42 -33.09 -9.71
N GLY A 213 -1.67 -32.56 -8.53
CA GLY A 213 -1.77 -33.31 -7.28
C GLY A 213 -0.40 -33.76 -6.74
N GLU A 214 0.69 -33.19 -7.20
CA GLU A 214 2.05 -33.57 -6.84
C GLU A 214 2.62 -32.62 -5.77
N GLU A 215 3.31 -33.22 -4.79
CA GLU A 215 4.14 -32.53 -3.82
C GLU A 215 5.60 -32.56 -4.30
N THR A 216 6.28 -31.43 -4.26
CA THR A 216 7.67 -31.27 -4.68
C THR A 216 8.46 -30.53 -3.62
N ALA A 217 9.66 -31.00 -3.29
CA ALA A 217 10.61 -30.24 -2.48
C ALA A 217 11.19 -29.09 -3.31
N ILE A 218 11.13 -27.88 -2.75
CA ILE A 218 11.70 -26.68 -3.36
C ILE A 218 13.13 -26.45 -2.85
N CYS A 219 13.32 -26.54 -1.54
CA CYS A 219 14.63 -26.46 -0.92
C CYS A 219 14.71 -27.40 0.28
N THR A 220 15.77 -28.22 0.32
CA THR A 220 16.09 -29.15 1.41
C THR A 220 17.53 -28.99 1.89
N ASP A 221 18.05 -27.78 1.85
CA ASP A 221 19.37 -27.47 2.42
C ASP A 221 19.37 -27.79 3.93
N PRO A 222 20.48 -28.29 4.49
CA PRO A 222 20.57 -28.61 5.94
C PRO A 222 20.29 -27.42 6.87
N ALA A 223 20.40 -26.19 6.40
CA ALA A 223 20.05 -25.02 7.15
C ALA A 223 18.52 -24.79 7.19
N ARG A 224 18.06 -23.82 7.95
CA ARG A 224 16.63 -23.47 8.05
C ARG A 224 16.20 -22.62 6.87
N GLN A 225 15.03 -22.91 6.30
CA GLN A 225 14.30 -22.06 5.38
C GLN A 225 13.04 -21.55 6.05
N ALA A 226 12.68 -20.28 5.80
CA ALA A 226 11.55 -19.62 6.45
C ALA A 226 10.87 -18.60 5.53
N GLN A 227 9.65 -18.19 5.93
CA GLN A 227 8.93 -17.08 5.33
C GLN A 227 8.79 -17.19 3.80
N PRO A 228 8.29 -18.32 3.28
CA PRO A 228 8.10 -18.46 1.85
C PRO A 228 7.04 -17.50 1.30
N TRP A 229 7.22 -17.12 0.04
CA TRP A 229 6.18 -16.43 -0.72
C TRP A 229 6.18 -16.95 -2.16
N ILE A 230 5.02 -16.86 -2.83
CA ILE A 230 4.89 -17.32 -4.22
C ILE A 230 4.09 -16.34 -5.05
N TRP A 231 4.55 -16.10 -6.28
CA TRP A 231 3.80 -15.43 -7.34
C TRP A 231 4.16 -16.02 -8.71
N GLY A 232 3.16 -16.43 -9.46
CA GLY A 232 3.38 -17.10 -10.75
C GLY A 232 4.27 -18.34 -10.59
N ASP A 233 5.36 -18.39 -11.31
CA ASP A 233 6.35 -19.47 -11.26
C ASP A 233 7.53 -19.19 -10.32
N THR A 234 7.49 -18.13 -9.55
CA THR A 234 8.59 -17.75 -8.65
C THR A 234 8.22 -17.96 -7.18
N VAL A 235 9.01 -18.80 -6.51
CA VAL A 235 8.99 -18.97 -5.04
C VAL A 235 10.20 -18.26 -4.45
N VAL A 236 10.01 -17.50 -3.35
CA VAL A 236 11.09 -16.82 -2.63
C VAL A 236 11.02 -17.16 -1.15
N TRP A 237 12.16 -17.14 -0.44
CA TRP A 237 12.22 -17.43 0.99
C TRP A 237 13.44 -16.79 1.65
N ALA A 238 13.43 -16.75 2.99
CA ALA A 238 14.60 -16.47 3.80
C ALA A 238 15.33 -17.81 4.09
N ASP A 239 16.64 -17.84 3.88
CA ASP A 239 17.49 -19.02 3.96
C ASP A 239 18.67 -18.79 4.93
N GLY A 240 18.86 -19.71 5.88
CA GLY A 240 19.86 -19.62 6.92
C GLY A 240 21.21 -20.29 6.62
N ARG A 241 21.49 -20.70 5.37
CA ARG A 241 22.69 -21.52 5.04
C ARG A 241 24.05 -20.83 5.21
N HIS A 242 24.09 -19.50 5.35
CA HIS A 242 25.33 -18.72 5.54
C HIS A 242 25.52 -18.17 6.96
N GLU A 243 24.90 -18.77 7.98
CA GLU A 243 24.92 -18.34 9.38
C GLU A 243 24.13 -17.04 9.66
N ASN A 244 23.57 -16.45 8.65
CA ASN A 244 22.61 -15.34 8.66
C ASN A 244 21.46 -15.69 7.74
N TRP A 245 20.43 -14.83 7.71
CA TRP A 245 19.30 -15.00 6.81
C TRP A 245 19.54 -14.24 5.50
N ASP A 246 19.51 -14.97 4.39
CA ASP A 246 19.66 -14.49 3.01
C ASP A 246 18.36 -14.69 2.23
N ILE A 247 18.20 -14.03 1.09
CA ILE A 247 17.04 -14.23 0.22
C ILE A 247 17.41 -15.11 -0.97
N TYR A 248 16.66 -16.18 -1.10
CA TYR A 248 16.72 -17.13 -2.21
C TYR A 248 15.45 -17.14 -3.03
N ALA A 249 15.56 -17.54 -4.27
CA ALA A 249 14.44 -17.73 -5.19
C ALA A 249 14.55 -19.05 -5.94
N TYR A 250 13.41 -19.64 -6.23
CA TYR A 250 13.26 -20.82 -7.08
C TYR A 250 12.30 -20.51 -8.22
N ASP A 251 12.74 -20.80 -9.43
CA ASP A 251 11.94 -20.69 -10.64
C ASP A 251 11.34 -22.06 -10.98
N LEU A 252 10.03 -22.20 -10.85
CA LEU A 252 9.27 -23.43 -11.07
C LEU A 252 9.23 -23.84 -12.56
N ALA A 253 9.36 -22.89 -13.48
CA ALA A 253 9.35 -23.18 -14.92
C ALA A 253 10.67 -23.81 -15.39
N THR A 254 11.78 -23.39 -14.78
CA THR A 254 13.12 -23.85 -15.13
C THR A 254 13.68 -24.86 -14.12
N ASN A 255 13.03 -25.06 -12.97
CA ASN A 255 13.49 -25.84 -11.83
C ASN A 255 14.89 -25.43 -11.35
N THR A 256 15.11 -24.11 -11.23
CA THR A 256 16.39 -23.56 -10.81
C THR A 256 16.29 -22.75 -9.54
N GLU A 257 17.13 -23.09 -8.56
CA GLU A 257 17.35 -22.30 -7.35
C GLU A 257 18.48 -21.29 -7.58
N ARG A 258 18.37 -20.12 -7.01
CA ARG A 258 19.43 -19.13 -6.97
C ARG A 258 19.40 -18.29 -5.70
N ALA A 259 20.55 -17.89 -5.21
CA ALA A 259 20.66 -16.79 -4.28
C ALA A 259 20.30 -15.48 -4.98
N VAL A 260 19.48 -14.65 -4.34
CA VAL A 260 19.14 -13.32 -4.85
C VAL A 260 19.92 -12.26 -4.09
N VAL A 261 19.97 -12.38 -2.75
CA VAL A 261 20.72 -11.49 -1.87
C VAL A 261 21.46 -12.34 -0.86
N THR A 262 22.79 -12.11 -0.75
CA THR A 262 23.66 -12.73 0.25
C THR A 262 24.55 -11.65 0.84
N ASP A 263 24.15 -11.04 1.93
CA ASP A 263 24.90 -10.05 2.67
C ASP A 263 25.22 -10.61 4.05
N THR A 264 26.22 -10.08 4.74
CA THR A 264 26.59 -10.48 6.11
C THR A 264 25.53 -10.12 7.17
N ALA A 265 24.62 -9.25 6.85
CA ALA A 265 23.45 -8.93 7.68
C ALA A 265 22.26 -9.86 7.37
N ASN A 266 21.25 -9.85 8.23
CA ASN A 266 20.03 -10.62 7.98
C ASN A 266 19.11 -9.93 6.95
N GLN A 267 18.58 -10.76 6.05
CA GLN A 267 17.48 -10.41 5.16
C GLN A 267 16.29 -11.33 5.45
N GLY A 268 15.08 -10.79 5.44
CA GLY A 268 13.89 -11.58 5.76
C GLY A 268 12.60 -11.04 5.15
N ASN A 269 11.50 -11.77 5.39
CA ASN A 269 10.16 -11.44 4.89
C ASN A 269 10.14 -11.11 3.39
N PRO A 270 10.71 -11.96 2.52
CA PRO A 270 10.66 -11.72 1.09
C PRO A 270 9.23 -11.86 0.58
N VAL A 271 8.86 -10.98 -0.35
CA VAL A 271 7.61 -11.05 -1.09
C VAL A 271 7.88 -10.80 -2.57
N VAL A 272 7.21 -11.53 -3.43
CA VAL A 272 7.38 -11.40 -4.87
C VAL A 272 6.03 -11.13 -5.56
N HIS A 273 6.04 -10.25 -6.55
CA HIS A 273 4.92 -9.99 -7.45
C HIS A 273 5.45 -9.66 -8.85
N GLY A 274 5.03 -10.41 -9.85
CA GLY A 274 5.56 -10.26 -11.20
C GLY A 274 7.07 -10.52 -11.26
N ASN A 275 7.83 -9.51 -11.69
CA ASN A 275 9.29 -9.61 -11.79
C ASN A 275 10.04 -8.94 -10.63
N TYR A 276 9.34 -8.53 -9.60
CA TYR A 276 9.90 -7.77 -8.50
C TYR A 276 9.83 -8.54 -7.20
N LEU A 277 10.95 -8.58 -6.51
CA LEU A 277 11.12 -9.13 -5.19
C LEU A 277 11.44 -7.99 -4.22
N ALA A 278 10.74 -7.91 -3.11
CA ALA A 278 11.08 -7.01 -2.00
C ALA A 278 11.34 -7.80 -0.73
N TRP A 279 12.18 -7.26 0.16
CA TRP A 279 12.53 -7.90 1.44
C TRP A 279 12.91 -6.86 2.49
N LEU A 280 12.91 -7.27 3.75
CA LEU A 280 13.51 -6.53 4.86
C LEU A 280 14.99 -6.85 4.97
N ASP A 281 15.82 -5.82 5.16
CA ASP A 281 17.26 -5.91 5.24
C ASP A 281 17.80 -5.08 6.41
N VAL A 282 18.67 -5.64 7.23
CA VAL A 282 19.23 -4.95 8.38
C VAL A 282 20.71 -4.55 8.23
N ARG A 283 21.24 -4.58 6.99
CA ARG A 283 22.65 -4.27 6.68
C ARG A 283 23.11 -2.87 7.10
N GLN A 284 22.19 -1.93 7.27
CA GLN A 284 22.48 -0.56 7.74
C GLN A 284 22.17 -0.34 9.23
N GLY A 285 21.89 -1.40 9.99
CA GLY A 285 21.63 -1.37 11.42
C GLY A 285 20.17 -1.14 11.81
N ASN A 286 19.28 -0.88 10.85
CA ASN A 286 17.82 -0.82 10.97
C ASN A 286 17.19 -1.69 9.90
N SER A 287 15.91 -1.99 10.04
CA SER A 287 15.18 -2.73 9.00
C SER A 287 14.80 -1.78 7.87
N ASP A 288 15.45 -1.97 6.74
CA ASP A 288 15.18 -1.24 5.50
C ASP A 288 14.48 -2.16 4.48
N ILE A 289 13.78 -1.57 3.52
CA ILE A 289 13.20 -2.32 2.41
C ILE A 289 14.03 -2.16 1.16
N TYR A 290 14.36 -3.30 0.57
CA TYR A 290 15.06 -3.39 -0.68
C TYR A 290 14.19 -4.05 -1.76
N LEU A 291 14.48 -3.73 -3.00
CA LEU A 291 13.84 -4.28 -4.17
C LEU A 291 14.87 -4.88 -5.11
N PHE A 292 14.49 -5.99 -5.75
CA PHE A 292 15.27 -6.61 -6.82
C PHE A 292 14.39 -6.80 -8.06
N ASP A 293 14.86 -6.33 -9.19
CA ASP A 293 14.26 -6.65 -10.49
C ASP A 293 14.83 -8.00 -10.96
N LEU A 294 14.02 -9.04 -10.86
CA LEU A 294 14.42 -10.42 -11.20
C LEU A 294 14.83 -10.60 -12.68
N ARG A 295 14.34 -9.74 -13.58
CA ARG A 295 14.70 -9.78 -15.01
C ARG A 295 16.03 -9.09 -15.27
N LYS A 296 16.26 -7.98 -14.62
CA LYS A 296 17.46 -7.16 -14.81
C LYS A 296 18.62 -7.64 -13.96
N GLY A 297 18.35 -8.39 -12.88
CA GLY A 297 19.35 -8.80 -11.92
C GLY A 297 19.94 -7.65 -11.11
N VAL A 298 19.13 -6.60 -10.83
CA VAL A 298 19.58 -5.37 -10.16
C VAL A 298 18.83 -5.17 -8.87
N GLU A 299 19.58 -4.96 -7.79
CA GLU A 299 19.08 -4.50 -6.49
C GLU A 299 18.91 -2.98 -6.49
N VAL A 300 17.82 -2.49 -5.91
CA VAL A 300 17.54 -1.07 -5.74
C VAL A 300 17.13 -0.82 -4.29
N PRO A 301 17.86 0.00 -3.51
CA PRO A 301 17.41 0.40 -2.19
C PRO A 301 16.11 1.21 -2.32
N VAL A 302 15.08 0.81 -1.59
CA VAL A 302 13.74 1.42 -1.67
C VAL A 302 13.53 2.40 -0.53
N ALA A 303 13.98 2.03 0.69
CA ALA A 303 13.87 2.86 1.88
C ALA A 303 15.13 2.62 2.73
N THR A 304 16.11 3.46 2.57
CA THR A 304 17.38 3.41 3.29
C THR A 304 17.67 4.81 3.85
N LEU A 305 17.07 5.16 4.97
CA LEU A 305 17.41 6.39 5.66
C LEU A 305 18.31 6.05 6.87
N PRO A 306 19.38 6.82 7.11
CA PRO A 306 20.16 6.66 8.33
C PRO A 306 19.28 7.04 9.53
N SER A 307 18.73 6.04 10.21
CA SER A 307 18.06 6.27 11.48
C SER A 307 19.08 6.62 12.55
N GLN A 308 18.75 7.53 13.46
CA GLN A 308 19.48 7.65 14.72
C GLN A 308 19.30 6.35 15.49
N GLN A 309 20.34 5.55 15.57
CA GLN A 309 20.35 4.25 16.19
C GLN A 309 19.99 4.33 17.68
N THR A 310 18.92 3.64 18.09
CA THR A 310 19.00 2.93 19.36
C THR A 310 19.70 1.61 19.06
N PRO A 311 20.72 1.22 19.81
CA PRO A 311 21.45 -0.02 19.55
C PRO A 311 20.51 -1.19 19.84
N ASN A 312 19.93 -1.76 18.82
CA ASN A 312 19.43 -3.12 18.88
C ASN A 312 20.61 -4.00 18.48
N ASP A 313 21.05 -4.84 19.41
CA ASP A 313 22.31 -5.59 19.37
C ASP A 313 22.42 -6.68 18.30
N GLY A 314 21.70 -6.52 17.18
CA GLY A 314 21.81 -7.38 15.98
C GLY A 314 21.46 -8.84 16.19
N LYS A 315 20.92 -9.21 17.37
CA LYS A 315 20.55 -10.58 17.75
C LYS A 315 19.05 -10.80 17.83
N GLY A 316 18.24 -9.93 17.23
CA GLY A 316 16.82 -10.14 17.10
C GLY A 316 16.57 -11.39 16.28
N ASP A 317 16.01 -12.41 16.93
CA ASP A 317 15.47 -13.60 16.25
C ASP A 317 14.47 -13.12 15.20
N PRO A 318 14.65 -13.40 13.89
CA PRO A 318 13.71 -13.03 12.84
C PRO A 318 12.31 -13.62 13.07
N TYR A 319 12.17 -14.61 13.96
CA TYR A 319 10.90 -15.15 14.44
C TYR A 319 10.13 -14.22 15.40
N GLN A 320 10.77 -13.20 15.99
CA GLN A 320 10.06 -12.19 16.80
C GLN A 320 9.26 -11.21 15.92
N ILE A 321 9.57 -11.12 14.63
CA ILE A 321 8.68 -10.50 13.65
C ILE A 321 7.67 -11.58 13.30
N LYS A 322 6.59 -11.70 14.10
CA LYS A 322 5.45 -12.53 13.71
C LYS A 322 5.14 -12.22 12.25
N PRO A 323 4.97 -13.22 11.37
CA PRO A 323 4.38 -12.97 10.08
C PRO A 323 2.96 -12.49 10.40
N TYR A 324 2.82 -11.18 10.47
CA TYR A 324 1.48 -10.61 10.45
C TYR A 324 0.86 -11.09 9.14
N HIS A 325 -0.34 -11.62 9.21
CA HIS A 325 -1.15 -11.96 8.05
C HIS A 325 -1.47 -10.66 7.29
N SER A 326 -0.43 -10.02 6.81
CA SER A 326 -0.55 -8.81 6.04
C SER A 326 -0.74 -9.23 4.61
N GLY A 327 -1.87 -8.91 4.10
CA GLY A 327 -2.15 -8.94 2.68
C GLY A 327 -0.98 -8.39 1.87
N LYS A 328 -0.98 -8.65 0.62
CA LYS A 328 0.03 -8.36 -0.40
C LYS A 328 0.80 -7.05 -0.14
N ILE A 329 2.08 -7.15 0.20
CA ILE A 329 2.99 -6.00 0.30
C ILE A 329 3.34 -5.47 -1.11
N ILE A 330 3.20 -6.28 -2.14
CA ILE A 330 3.39 -5.92 -3.54
C ILE A 330 2.11 -6.19 -4.31
N SER A 331 1.60 -5.19 -5.02
CA SER A 331 0.50 -5.34 -5.98
C SER A 331 0.76 -4.48 -7.20
N ASP A 332 0.56 -5.06 -8.38
CA ASP A 332 0.79 -4.47 -9.70
C ASP A 332 2.22 -3.94 -9.86
N ASN A 333 2.46 -2.67 -9.67
CA ASN A 333 3.78 -2.04 -9.76
C ASN A 333 4.11 -1.19 -8.52
N LYS A 334 3.54 -1.54 -7.38
CA LYS A 334 3.68 -0.78 -6.13
C LYS A 334 4.24 -1.66 -5.03
N ILE A 335 5.14 -1.11 -4.23
CA ILE A 335 5.63 -1.70 -2.99
C ILE A 335 5.16 -0.85 -1.83
N VAL A 336 4.74 -1.49 -0.76
CA VAL A 336 4.33 -0.84 0.48
C VAL A 336 5.09 -1.48 1.63
N TRP A 337 5.60 -0.66 2.54
CA TRP A 337 6.36 -1.13 3.71
C TRP A 337 6.16 -0.23 4.92
N MET A 338 6.52 -0.74 6.09
CA MET A 338 6.62 0.07 7.30
C MET A 338 8.04 0.61 7.46
N ASP A 339 8.16 1.88 7.84
CA ASP A 339 9.41 2.57 8.10
C ASP A 339 9.38 3.17 9.52
N ASN A 340 10.39 2.87 10.31
CA ASN A 340 10.53 3.34 11.69
C ASN A 340 11.70 4.33 11.87
N SER A 341 12.26 4.85 10.77
CA SER A 341 13.49 5.66 10.77
C SER A 341 13.42 6.93 11.65
N ASP A 342 12.25 7.50 11.83
CA ASP A 342 12.03 8.73 12.59
C ASP A 342 11.59 8.47 14.05
N GLY A 343 11.72 7.23 14.54
CA GLY A 343 11.24 6.82 15.86
C GLY A 343 9.73 6.57 15.94
N TYR A 344 9.04 6.66 14.83
CA TYR A 344 7.62 6.33 14.66
C TYR A 344 7.44 5.38 13.49
N SER A 345 6.50 4.45 13.58
CA SER A 345 6.16 3.58 12.44
C SER A 345 5.41 4.38 11.38
N GLN A 346 5.94 4.39 10.17
CA GLN A 346 5.32 5.01 9.00
C GLN A 346 5.08 3.95 7.93
N ILE A 347 3.99 4.06 7.19
CA ILE A 347 3.78 3.27 5.98
C ILE A 347 4.26 4.10 4.79
N LYS A 348 5.13 3.51 3.99
CA LYS A 348 5.66 4.11 2.76
C LYS A 348 5.30 3.27 1.55
N MET A 349 5.20 3.91 0.41
CA MET A 349 4.89 3.27 -0.87
C MET A 349 5.85 3.76 -1.97
N ARG A 350 6.15 2.88 -2.92
CA ARG A 350 6.90 3.22 -4.13
C ARG A 350 6.37 2.47 -5.36
N TYR A 351 6.38 3.15 -6.50
CA TYR A 351 6.13 2.51 -7.79
C TYR A 351 7.40 1.83 -8.31
N ILE A 352 7.28 0.55 -8.68
CA ILE A 352 8.42 -0.32 -9.05
C ILE A 352 9.02 0.02 -10.42
N ASN A 353 8.24 0.59 -11.32
CA ASN A 353 8.65 0.84 -12.70
C ASN A 353 9.13 2.27 -12.97
N SER A 354 9.26 3.12 -11.97
CA SER A 354 10.00 4.35 -12.09
C SER A 354 11.49 4.06 -11.90
N ASP A 355 12.35 4.49 -12.80
CA ASP A 355 13.73 4.80 -12.45
C ASP A 355 13.69 5.54 -11.11
N PRO A 356 14.68 5.35 -10.21
CA PRO A 356 14.70 6.08 -8.97
C PRO A 356 14.64 7.56 -9.30
N LEU A 357 13.43 8.09 -9.34
CA LEU A 357 13.19 9.51 -9.32
C LEU A 357 13.67 9.94 -7.94
N LEU A 358 14.91 10.40 -7.92
CA LEU A 358 15.44 11.14 -6.80
C LEU A 358 14.60 12.43 -6.75
N LEU A 359 13.41 12.37 -6.14
CA LEU A 359 12.67 13.56 -5.77
C LEU A 359 13.41 14.17 -4.57
N LEU A 360 14.49 14.84 -4.86
CA LEU A 360 15.13 15.74 -3.92
C LEU A 360 14.17 16.91 -3.72
N GLU A 361 13.59 17.03 -2.53
CA GLU A 361 12.75 18.14 -2.08
C GLU A 361 11.67 18.56 -3.08
N ALA A 362 10.73 17.65 -3.38
CA ALA A 362 9.57 17.92 -4.21
C ALA A 362 8.41 18.41 -3.36
N ASP A 363 7.90 19.61 -3.64
CA ASP A 363 6.75 20.18 -2.97
C ASP A 363 5.53 20.28 -3.90
N TYR A 364 4.33 20.23 -3.30
CA TYR A 364 3.05 20.49 -3.95
C TYR A 364 2.74 19.61 -5.17
N PRO A 365 2.75 18.27 -5.03
CA PRO A 365 2.44 17.38 -6.15
C PRO A 365 0.96 17.51 -6.56
N SER A 366 0.71 17.32 -7.86
CA SER A 366 -0.62 17.24 -8.45
C SER A 366 -0.65 16.27 -9.62
N THR A 367 -1.75 15.59 -9.86
CA THR A 367 -1.90 14.66 -10.97
C THR A 367 -3.25 14.82 -11.67
N ASN A 368 -3.27 14.53 -12.98
CA ASN A 368 -4.49 14.43 -13.79
C ASN A 368 -4.75 13.00 -14.29
N GLY A 369 -4.11 12.00 -13.66
CA GLY A 369 -4.21 10.60 -14.05
C GLY A 369 -3.15 10.14 -15.06
N SER A 370 -2.74 10.96 -16.03
CA SER A 370 -1.69 10.65 -17.01
C SER A 370 -0.36 11.34 -16.74
N LEU A 371 -0.38 12.44 -15.99
CA LEU A 371 0.78 13.27 -15.68
C LEU A 371 0.81 13.57 -14.17
N LEU A 372 1.96 13.38 -13.52
CA LEU A 372 2.28 13.91 -12.21
C LEU A 372 3.11 15.17 -12.39
N VAL A 373 2.77 16.27 -11.71
CA VAL A 373 3.55 17.52 -11.70
C VAL A 373 3.88 17.91 -10.27
N TRP A 374 5.05 18.55 -10.07
CA TRP A 374 5.50 19.02 -8.75
C TRP A 374 6.46 20.20 -8.88
N SER A 375 6.65 20.94 -7.79
CA SER A 375 7.70 21.94 -7.68
C SER A 375 8.99 21.30 -7.20
N ASP A 376 10.14 21.67 -7.80
CA ASP A 376 11.44 21.06 -7.54
C ASP A 376 12.54 22.13 -7.61
N ASN A 377 13.42 22.16 -6.62
CA ASN A 377 14.48 23.16 -6.51
C ASN A 377 15.90 22.64 -6.86
N ARG A 378 15.99 21.44 -7.43
CA ARG A 378 17.29 20.79 -7.76
C ARG A 378 18.26 21.64 -8.59
N ARG A 379 17.81 22.75 -9.17
CA ARG A 379 18.61 23.70 -9.96
C ARG A 379 18.89 25.02 -9.26
N GLY A 380 18.54 25.14 -7.97
CA GLY A 380 18.80 26.30 -7.14
C GLY A 380 17.63 27.28 -7.02
N ASN A 381 16.61 27.15 -7.89
CA ASN A 381 15.30 27.81 -7.80
C ASN A 381 14.20 26.79 -8.07
N TRP A 382 12.99 27.09 -7.62
CA TRP A 382 11.85 26.22 -7.80
C TRP A 382 11.35 26.24 -9.24
N ASN A 383 11.31 25.08 -9.89
CA ASN A 383 10.75 24.87 -11.22
C ASN A 383 9.69 23.78 -11.19
N ILE A 384 8.80 23.77 -12.17
CA ILE A 384 7.81 22.72 -12.31
C ILE A 384 8.40 21.57 -13.13
N TYR A 385 8.34 20.39 -12.57
CA TYR A 385 8.68 19.13 -13.23
C TYR A 385 7.43 18.29 -13.43
N GLY A 386 7.46 17.42 -14.42
CA GLY A 386 6.38 16.48 -14.70
C GLY A 386 6.91 15.09 -15.01
N PHE A 387 6.19 14.09 -14.56
CA PHE A 387 6.38 12.69 -14.92
C PHE A 387 5.17 12.19 -15.69
N ASP A 388 5.41 11.78 -16.91
CA ASP A 388 4.39 11.21 -17.79
C ASP A 388 4.30 9.69 -17.54
N PHE A 389 3.16 9.22 -17.06
CA PHE A 389 2.94 7.82 -16.73
C PHE A 389 2.89 6.89 -17.96
N PHE A 390 2.56 7.41 -19.14
CA PHE A 390 2.52 6.64 -20.37
C PHE A 390 3.91 6.42 -20.94
N THR A 391 4.69 7.50 -21.09
CA THR A 391 6.06 7.43 -21.61
C THR A 391 7.07 7.05 -20.55
N ARG A 392 6.67 7.06 -19.26
CA ARG A 392 7.51 6.81 -18.07
C ARG A 392 8.76 7.69 -18.03
N SER A 393 8.61 8.93 -18.42
CA SER A 393 9.71 9.88 -18.48
C SER A 393 9.43 11.12 -17.67
N GLU A 394 10.46 11.58 -16.96
CA GLU A 394 10.48 12.86 -16.27
C GLU A 394 11.01 13.94 -17.23
N LYS A 395 10.38 15.10 -17.16
CA LYS A 395 10.89 16.29 -17.87
C LYS A 395 10.59 17.55 -17.07
N PRO A 396 11.45 18.58 -17.17
CA PRO A 396 11.07 19.89 -16.69
C PRO A 396 9.93 20.46 -17.54
N ILE A 397 8.88 20.91 -16.87
CA ILE A 397 7.76 21.63 -17.50
C ILE A 397 8.17 23.11 -17.68
N THR A 398 8.84 23.66 -16.65
CA THR A 398 9.39 25.02 -16.69
C THR A 398 10.91 25.00 -16.58
N LYS A 399 11.56 26.08 -17.03
CA LYS A 399 13.03 26.24 -17.03
C LYS A 399 13.44 27.68 -16.70
N GLY A 400 12.60 28.39 -15.95
CA GLY A 400 12.86 29.77 -15.58
C GLY A 400 13.94 29.93 -14.52
N ASP A 401 14.50 31.15 -14.44
CA ASP A 401 15.47 31.55 -13.40
C ASP A 401 14.76 32.09 -12.13
N TYR A 402 13.45 31.97 -12.07
CA TYR A 402 12.58 32.42 -10.98
C TYR A 402 11.81 31.25 -10.41
N ASP A 403 11.32 31.41 -9.19
CA ASP A 403 10.54 30.36 -8.55
C ASP A 403 9.18 30.17 -9.23
N GLN A 404 8.86 28.90 -9.52
CA GLN A 404 7.54 28.44 -9.93
C GLN A 404 7.04 27.40 -8.94
N LEU A 405 5.81 27.61 -8.41
CA LEU A 405 5.28 26.82 -7.30
C LEU A 405 3.79 26.46 -7.52
N TYR A 406 3.30 25.52 -6.73
CA TYR A 406 1.89 25.16 -6.66
C TYR A 406 1.28 24.69 -7.98
N PRO A 407 1.90 23.73 -8.70
CA PRO A 407 1.37 23.29 -9.98
C PRO A 407 0.06 22.52 -9.83
N LYS A 408 -0.82 22.68 -10.81
CA LYS A 408 -2.00 21.86 -11.03
C LYS A 408 -2.10 21.50 -12.50
N ALA A 409 -2.56 20.27 -12.79
CA ALA A 409 -2.65 19.76 -14.16
C ALA A 409 -4.08 19.33 -14.51
N SER A 410 -4.48 19.62 -15.75
CA SER A 410 -5.72 19.13 -16.36
C SER A 410 -5.50 18.93 -17.85
N GLY A 411 -5.65 17.71 -18.37
CA GLY A 411 -5.27 17.37 -19.72
C GLY A 411 -3.82 17.75 -20.02
N ASP A 412 -3.59 18.50 -21.08
CA ASP A 412 -2.26 18.97 -21.49
C ASP A 412 -1.86 20.32 -20.86
N ILE A 413 -2.66 20.88 -19.97
CA ILE A 413 -2.39 22.19 -19.35
C ILE A 413 -1.88 21.98 -17.93
N VAL A 414 -0.78 22.63 -17.60
CA VAL A 414 -0.22 22.76 -16.25
C VAL A 414 -0.25 24.23 -15.88
N VAL A 415 -0.96 24.59 -14.81
CA VAL A 415 -1.01 25.95 -14.24
C VAL A 415 -0.14 26.01 -12.99
N TYR A 416 0.46 27.14 -12.71
CA TYR A 416 1.36 27.35 -11.56
C TYR A 416 1.48 28.82 -11.18
N SER A 417 1.94 29.09 -9.96
CA SER A 417 2.34 30.41 -9.51
C SER A 417 3.78 30.71 -9.94
N ASP A 418 4.04 31.87 -10.52
CA ASP A 418 5.35 32.27 -11.08
C ASP A 418 5.77 33.63 -10.50
N TYR A 419 7.00 33.73 -10.03
CA TYR A 419 7.53 34.89 -9.32
C TYR A 419 8.47 35.78 -10.19
N ARG A 420 8.44 35.64 -11.53
CA ARG A 420 9.32 36.38 -12.44
C ARG A 420 9.14 37.91 -12.44
N SER A 421 7.96 38.40 -12.07
CA SER A 421 7.63 39.83 -12.01
C SER A 421 8.01 40.48 -10.67
N GLY A 422 8.41 39.72 -9.67
CA GLY A 422 8.64 40.15 -8.29
C GLY A 422 7.44 39.91 -7.36
N ASP A 423 6.21 39.95 -7.89
CA ASP A 423 4.99 39.46 -7.26
C ASP A 423 4.67 38.06 -7.83
N SER A 424 3.77 37.29 -7.22
CA SER A 424 3.29 36.03 -7.77
C SER A 424 2.21 36.27 -8.80
N ASP A 425 2.38 35.70 -10.00
CA ASP A 425 1.40 35.70 -11.09
C ASP A 425 1.00 34.25 -11.43
N ILE A 426 -0.12 34.04 -12.11
CA ILE A 426 -0.52 32.72 -12.60
C ILE A 426 -0.12 32.54 -14.07
N TYR A 427 0.67 31.51 -14.32
CA TYR A 427 1.07 31.08 -15.66
C TYR A 427 0.57 29.67 -15.94
N MET A 428 0.54 29.33 -17.21
CA MET A 428 0.29 27.97 -17.69
C MET A 428 1.32 27.53 -18.71
N THR A 429 1.57 26.23 -18.77
CA THR A 429 2.30 25.59 -19.85
C THR A 429 1.43 24.52 -20.49
N ASN A 430 1.28 24.56 -21.81
CA ASN A 430 0.73 23.45 -22.57
C ASN A 430 1.85 22.44 -22.84
N ILE A 431 1.78 21.26 -22.23
CA ILE A 431 2.87 20.26 -22.29
C ILE A 431 2.99 19.55 -23.64
N ALA A 432 1.92 19.54 -24.46
CA ALA A 432 1.95 18.97 -25.80
C ALA A 432 2.69 19.88 -26.79
N THR A 433 2.55 21.21 -26.63
CA THR A 433 3.18 22.21 -27.52
C THR A 433 4.44 22.82 -26.93
N GLY A 434 4.64 22.75 -25.63
CA GLY A 434 5.70 23.43 -24.89
C GLY A 434 5.51 24.94 -24.78
N VAL A 435 4.31 25.46 -25.10
CA VAL A 435 4.03 26.90 -25.07
C VAL A 435 3.61 27.32 -23.67
N GLU A 436 4.33 28.30 -23.12
CA GLU A 436 4.02 28.99 -21.88
C GLU A 436 3.20 30.27 -22.17
N SER A 437 2.20 30.55 -21.32
CA SER A 437 1.35 31.73 -21.44
C SER A 437 0.89 32.22 -20.07
N PRO A 438 0.68 33.56 -19.89
CA PRO A 438 0.11 34.10 -18.68
C PRO A 438 -1.40 33.78 -18.60
N VAL A 439 -1.86 33.42 -17.41
CA VAL A 439 -3.29 33.26 -17.10
C VAL A 439 -3.82 34.49 -16.38
N ALA A 440 -3.13 34.92 -15.31
CA ALA A 440 -3.44 36.13 -14.57
C ALA A 440 -2.15 36.84 -14.17
N THR A 441 -2.01 38.08 -14.58
CA THR A 441 -0.88 38.95 -14.24
C THR A 441 -1.41 40.28 -13.77
N GLY A 442 -0.87 40.83 -12.71
CA GLY A 442 -1.38 42.05 -12.13
C GLY A 442 -0.42 42.70 -11.15
N LYS A 443 -0.92 43.69 -10.44
CA LYS A 443 -0.24 44.23 -9.27
C LYS A 443 -0.58 43.37 -8.06
N ARG A 444 0.41 43.03 -7.26
CA ARG A 444 0.32 42.13 -6.11
C ARG A 444 0.07 40.68 -6.53
N ASP A 445 -0.06 39.81 -5.56
CA ASP A 445 -0.03 38.38 -5.72
C ASP A 445 -1.31 37.79 -6.31
N GLN A 446 -1.17 36.92 -7.30
CA GLN A 446 -2.11 35.92 -7.74
C GLN A 446 -1.48 34.55 -7.45
N MET A 447 -2.16 33.72 -6.66
CA MET A 447 -1.56 32.48 -6.12
C MET A 447 -2.53 31.32 -6.08
N TRP A 448 -1.97 30.14 -5.84
CA TRP A 448 -2.74 28.89 -5.60
C TRP A 448 -3.74 28.58 -6.70
N PRO A 449 -3.25 28.42 -7.95
CA PRO A 449 -4.14 28.07 -9.04
C PRO A 449 -4.70 26.66 -8.90
N SER A 450 -5.92 26.47 -9.37
CA SER A 450 -6.52 25.15 -9.58
C SER A 450 -7.18 25.12 -10.96
N ILE A 451 -7.19 23.97 -11.63
CA ILE A 451 -7.69 23.84 -13.00
C ILE A 451 -8.57 22.60 -13.13
N SER A 452 -9.68 22.74 -13.87
CA SER A 452 -10.53 21.63 -14.29
C SER A 452 -11.01 21.89 -15.73
N GLY A 453 -10.59 21.04 -16.67
CA GLY A 453 -10.84 21.27 -18.10
C GLY A 453 -10.29 22.61 -18.56
N ASP A 454 -11.17 23.50 -18.96
CA ASP A 454 -10.88 24.83 -19.50
C ASP A 454 -10.95 25.96 -18.46
N LEU A 455 -11.32 25.65 -17.22
CA LEU A 455 -11.52 26.62 -16.16
C LEU A 455 -10.34 26.63 -15.19
N VAL A 456 -9.73 27.81 -14.99
CA VAL A 456 -8.69 28.04 -14.01
C VAL A 456 -9.23 28.98 -12.93
N VAL A 457 -9.09 28.60 -11.67
CA VAL A 457 -9.42 29.44 -10.51
C VAL A 457 -8.16 29.75 -9.70
N TRP A 458 -8.12 30.93 -9.06
CA TRP A 458 -7.01 31.36 -8.21
C TRP A 458 -7.47 32.35 -7.15
N GLN A 459 -6.64 32.54 -6.12
CA GLN A 459 -6.79 33.63 -5.17
C GLN A 459 -6.01 34.85 -5.66
N ASP A 460 -6.59 36.04 -5.54
CA ASP A 460 -6.07 37.30 -6.08
C ASP A 460 -6.09 38.41 -5.01
N ASN A 461 -4.95 39.03 -4.77
CA ASN A 461 -4.80 40.11 -3.80
C ASN A 461 -4.75 41.50 -4.42
N SER A 462 -5.10 41.68 -5.68
CA SER A 462 -4.99 42.96 -6.39
C SER A 462 -5.88 44.06 -5.79
N SER A 463 -6.99 43.71 -5.12
CA SER A 463 -7.85 44.62 -4.37
C SER A 463 -7.30 45.02 -3.00
N GLY A 464 -6.29 44.36 -2.47
CA GLY A 464 -5.79 44.48 -1.09
C GLY A 464 -6.45 43.49 -0.13
N ASN A 465 -7.31 42.65 -0.64
CA ASN A 465 -7.97 41.53 0.03
C ASN A 465 -7.84 40.29 -0.88
N TRP A 466 -7.76 39.10 -0.32
CA TRP A 466 -7.80 37.88 -1.09
C TRP A 466 -9.22 37.60 -1.54
N ASP A 467 -9.43 37.63 -2.85
CA ASP A 467 -10.68 37.31 -3.54
C ASP A 467 -10.49 36.09 -4.45
N ILE A 468 -11.56 35.42 -4.87
CA ILE A 468 -11.51 34.29 -5.78
C ILE A 468 -11.92 34.72 -7.18
N TYR A 469 -11.04 34.41 -8.15
CA TYR A 469 -11.27 34.66 -9.57
C TYR A 469 -11.23 33.35 -10.36
N MET A 470 -11.82 33.39 -11.54
CA MET A 470 -11.84 32.32 -12.53
C MET A 470 -11.57 32.88 -13.92
N LYS A 471 -10.83 32.14 -14.72
CA LYS A 471 -10.64 32.37 -16.15
C LYS A 471 -11.05 31.14 -16.95
N GLU A 472 -11.83 31.37 -17.98
CA GLU A 472 -12.13 30.40 -19.02
C GLU A 472 -11.11 30.57 -20.14
N LEU A 473 -10.25 29.55 -20.34
CA LEU A 473 -9.07 29.64 -21.23
C LEU A 473 -9.48 29.78 -22.70
N SER A 474 -10.54 29.10 -23.13
CA SER A 474 -11.03 29.14 -24.52
C SER A 474 -11.57 30.49 -24.93
N THR A 475 -12.18 31.24 -24.00
CA THR A 475 -12.77 32.56 -24.26
C THR A 475 -11.90 33.71 -23.81
N ASP A 476 -10.81 33.42 -23.11
CA ASP A 476 -9.92 34.40 -22.44
C ASP A 476 -10.64 35.32 -21.44
N LYS A 477 -11.84 34.91 -20.97
CA LYS A 477 -12.66 35.71 -20.09
C LYS A 477 -12.34 35.46 -18.63
N THR A 478 -11.97 36.51 -17.89
CA THR A 478 -11.78 36.49 -16.43
C THR A 478 -13.02 37.00 -15.73
N THR A 479 -13.46 36.32 -14.70
CA THR A 479 -14.65 36.63 -13.91
C THR A 479 -14.34 36.49 -12.41
N PRO A 480 -14.68 37.45 -11.55
CA PRO A 480 -14.63 37.24 -10.11
C PRO A 480 -15.71 36.21 -9.71
N ILE A 481 -15.32 35.17 -8.97
CA ILE A 481 -16.26 34.21 -8.37
C ILE A 481 -16.80 34.80 -7.08
N TYR A 482 -15.90 35.33 -6.25
CA TYR A 482 -16.30 36.00 -5.03
C TYR A 482 -15.37 37.19 -4.73
N LYS A 483 -15.99 38.32 -4.36
CA LYS A 483 -15.34 39.55 -3.86
C LYS A 483 -16.11 40.04 -2.63
N GLY A 484 -15.47 40.05 -1.49
CA GLY A 484 -16.20 40.44 -0.27
C GLY A 484 -15.29 40.77 0.91
N SER A 485 -15.90 40.95 2.06
CA SER A 485 -15.18 41.11 3.33
C SER A 485 -14.60 39.76 3.77
N GLY A 486 -13.49 39.76 4.51
CA GLY A 486 -12.77 38.58 4.90
C GLY A 486 -11.74 38.15 3.84
N GLN A 487 -10.99 37.11 4.12
CA GLN A 487 -10.00 36.52 3.20
C GLN A 487 -10.62 35.30 2.55
N GLN A 488 -10.53 35.20 1.24
CA GLN A 488 -10.91 34.01 0.47
C GLN A 488 -9.66 33.39 -0.13
N MET A 489 -9.35 32.16 0.27
CA MET A 489 -8.06 31.53 -0.04
C MET A 489 -8.22 30.06 -0.44
N TYR A 490 -7.16 29.53 -1.05
CA TYR A 490 -7.01 28.10 -1.42
C TYR A 490 -8.19 27.55 -2.23
N PRO A 491 -8.50 28.16 -3.39
CA PRO A 491 -9.57 27.67 -4.23
C PRO A 491 -9.23 26.31 -4.85
N ALA A 492 -10.25 25.47 -4.96
CA ALA A 492 -10.20 24.24 -5.71
C ALA A 492 -11.39 24.14 -6.65
N ILE A 493 -11.19 23.52 -7.83
CA ILE A 493 -12.24 23.34 -8.84
C ILE A 493 -12.29 21.89 -9.33
N SER A 494 -13.51 21.36 -9.48
CA SER A 494 -13.78 20.08 -10.13
C SER A 494 -15.08 20.18 -10.93
N GLY A 495 -15.00 20.01 -12.24
CA GLY A 495 -16.11 20.33 -13.15
C GLY A 495 -16.53 21.78 -12.98
N ASP A 496 -17.82 22.01 -12.67
CA ASP A 496 -18.41 23.35 -12.46
C ASP A 496 -18.45 23.77 -10.99
N LEU A 497 -17.94 22.94 -10.07
CA LEU A 497 -17.94 23.23 -8.64
C LEU A 497 -16.63 23.90 -8.23
N VAL A 498 -16.73 25.07 -7.58
CA VAL A 498 -15.61 25.80 -6.98
C VAL A 498 -15.81 25.88 -5.47
N VAL A 499 -14.80 25.52 -4.70
CA VAL A 499 -14.77 25.63 -3.24
C VAL A 499 -13.55 26.43 -2.81
N TRP A 500 -13.62 27.10 -1.65
CA TRP A 500 -12.51 27.87 -1.08
C TRP A 500 -12.68 28.02 0.44
N GLN A 501 -11.62 28.41 1.11
CA GLN A 501 -11.68 28.83 2.52
C GLN A 501 -12.09 30.30 2.62
N ASP A 502 -12.96 30.63 3.57
CA ASP A 502 -13.54 31.97 3.72
C ASP A 502 -13.55 32.43 5.20
N SER A 503 -12.97 33.59 5.48
CA SER A 503 -12.90 34.14 6.83
C SER A 503 -13.92 35.27 7.11
N ARG A 504 -14.96 35.41 6.27
CA ARG A 504 -15.95 36.53 6.42
C ARG A 504 -16.69 36.54 7.75
N ASN A 505 -16.78 35.40 8.43
CA ASN A 505 -17.47 35.23 9.71
C ASN A 505 -16.51 35.26 10.92
N GLY A 506 -15.22 35.58 10.72
CA GLY A 506 -14.21 35.71 11.75
C GLY A 506 -13.19 34.56 11.77
N ASP A 507 -13.62 33.34 11.62
CA ASP A 507 -12.77 32.15 11.44
C ASP A 507 -12.83 31.66 9.98
N PHE A 508 -11.88 30.86 9.55
CA PHE A 508 -11.93 30.23 8.25
C PHE A 508 -12.89 29.03 8.25
N ASP A 509 -13.86 29.08 7.37
CA ASP A 509 -14.86 28.03 7.09
C ASP A 509 -14.56 27.33 5.77
#